data_f3c024b5304a01b808708aa31a2a49a7
#
_entry.id   f3c024b5304a01b808708aa31a2a49a7
#
_cell.length_a   1.000
_cell.length_b   1.000
_cell.length_c   1.000
_cell.angle_alpha   90.00
_cell.angle_beta   90.00
_cell.angle_gamma   90.00
#
_symmetry.space_group_name_H-M   'P 1'
#
loop_
_entity.id
_entity.type
_entity.pdbx_description
1 polymer ?
#
loop_
_entity_poly.entity_id
_entity_poly.type
_entity_poly.pdbx_seq_one_letter_code
_entity_poly.pdbx_strand_id
1 'polypeptide(L)'
;GRKLTRVGMLMHRGGEIPRVLPATPMLRVIEEMTRKKLGVTCVMAEDGTLFGVITDGDLRRMMRKHKETIFQRSARECMTANPVTVDRRRLATEALNLMEERKITSLVVASRSGKVEGIIHLHDLWRTELF
;
A
#
# COMPACT_ATOMS: atom_id res chain seq x y z
N GLY A 1 -15.21 -16.93 -14.44
CA GLY A 1 -14.32 -17.80 -13.71
C GLY A 1 -13.20 -17.06 -13.02
N ARG A 2 -12.38 -17.82 -12.34
CA ARG A 2 -11.26 -17.24 -11.55
C ARG A 2 -10.30 -16.43 -12.39
N LYS A 3 -10.03 -16.88 -13.64
CA LYS A 3 -9.13 -16.21 -14.54
C LYS A 3 -9.58 -14.81 -14.94
N LEU A 4 -10.87 -14.52 -14.75
CA LEU A 4 -11.45 -13.23 -15.10
C LEU A 4 -11.66 -12.34 -13.87
N THR A 5 -11.20 -12.77 -12.70
CA THR A 5 -11.32 -11.96 -11.48
C THR A 5 -10.46 -10.71 -11.60
N ARG A 6 -11.10 -9.57 -11.34
CA ARG A 6 -10.44 -8.26 -11.41
C ARG A 6 -9.98 -7.81 -10.04
N VAL A 7 -8.93 -7.03 -10.03
CA VAL A 7 -8.35 -6.47 -8.80
C VAL A 7 -9.40 -5.73 -7.97
N GLY A 8 -10.25 -4.93 -8.63
CA GLY A 8 -11.29 -4.17 -7.94
C GLY A 8 -12.30 -5.00 -7.17
N MET A 9 -12.43 -6.29 -7.53
CA MET A 9 -13.34 -7.21 -6.85
C MET A 9 -12.76 -7.74 -5.54
N LEU A 10 -11.45 -7.69 -5.39
CA LEU A 10 -10.71 -8.27 -4.26
C LEU A 10 -10.09 -7.23 -3.34
N MET A 11 -9.94 -6.01 -3.79
CA MET A 11 -9.22 -4.98 -3.05
C MET A 11 -9.95 -4.57 -1.78
N HIS A 12 -9.17 -4.19 -0.77
CA HIS A 12 -9.69 -3.51 0.42
C HIS A 12 -9.96 -2.06 0.04
N ARG A 13 -11.07 -1.52 0.50
CA ARG A 13 -11.50 -0.16 0.14
C ARG A 13 -12.03 0.60 1.34
N GLY A 14 -12.27 1.90 1.14
CA GLY A 14 -12.85 2.74 2.17
C GLY A 14 -12.04 2.75 3.44
N GLY A 15 -12.68 2.48 4.56
CA GLY A 15 -12.04 2.51 5.87
C GLY A 15 -10.96 1.46 6.08
N GLU A 16 -10.85 0.47 5.21
CA GLU A 16 -9.80 -0.55 5.30
C GLU A 16 -8.47 -0.09 4.70
N ILE A 17 -8.48 1.01 3.96
CA ILE A 17 -7.25 1.52 3.34
C ILE A 17 -6.38 2.18 4.41
N PRO A 18 -5.15 1.67 4.65
CA PRO A 18 -4.21 2.34 5.55
C PRO A 18 -3.78 3.66 4.92
N ARG A 19 -3.99 4.77 5.61
CA ARG A 19 -3.68 6.09 5.05
C ARG A 19 -3.20 7.07 6.10
N VAL A 20 -2.25 7.90 5.71
CA VAL A 20 -1.76 9.02 6.50
C VAL A 20 -1.48 10.19 5.55
N LEU A 21 -1.39 11.38 6.12
CA LEU A 21 -1.00 12.57 5.37
C LEU A 21 0.53 12.68 5.32
N PRO A 22 1.08 13.44 4.37
CA PRO A 22 2.54 13.61 4.28
C PRO A 22 3.19 14.14 5.55
N ALA A 23 2.52 15.02 6.29
CA ALA A 23 3.05 15.60 7.51
C ALA A 23 2.83 14.74 8.76
N THR A 24 2.17 13.60 8.62
CA THR A 24 1.86 12.73 9.76
C THR A 24 3.16 12.23 10.39
N PRO A 25 3.30 12.36 11.74
CA PRO A 25 4.50 11.83 12.42
C PRO A 25 4.58 10.32 12.33
N MET A 26 5.79 9.79 12.29
CA MET A 26 6.01 8.35 12.12
C MET A 26 5.35 7.49 13.19
N LEU A 27 5.19 7.98 14.41
CA LEU A 27 4.46 7.23 15.43
C LEU A 27 3.04 6.91 14.97
N ARG A 28 2.36 7.89 14.37
CA ARG A 28 0.99 7.68 13.84
C ARG A 28 0.98 6.76 12.62
N VAL A 29 2.02 6.82 11.80
CA VAL A 29 2.16 5.91 10.66
C VAL A 29 2.23 4.47 11.16
N ILE A 30 3.04 4.22 12.18
CA ILE A 30 3.20 2.88 12.76
C ILE A 30 1.87 2.39 13.34
N GLU A 31 1.14 3.27 14.04
CA GLU A 31 -0.16 2.94 14.60
C GLU A 31 -1.16 2.57 13.50
N GLU A 32 -1.19 3.32 12.41
CA GLU A 32 -2.08 3.05 11.29
C GLU A 32 -1.75 1.72 10.63
N MET A 33 -0.46 1.46 10.40
CA MET A 33 0.00 0.21 9.79
C MET A 33 -0.37 -0.99 10.66
N THR A 34 -0.19 -0.87 11.96
CA THR A 34 -0.52 -1.92 12.92
C THR A 34 -2.03 -2.19 12.94
N ARG A 35 -2.82 -1.12 12.91
CA ARG A 35 -4.29 -1.23 12.98
C ARG A 35 -4.88 -1.89 11.74
N LYS A 36 -4.39 -1.53 10.56
CA LYS A 36 -4.97 -2.00 9.29
C LYS A 36 -4.41 -3.36 8.83
N LYS A 37 -3.21 -3.73 9.29
CA LYS A 37 -2.64 -5.07 9.11
C LYS A 37 -2.41 -5.50 7.65
N LEU A 38 -2.15 -4.57 6.77
CA LEU A 38 -1.87 -4.88 5.36
C LEU A 38 -0.39 -4.72 4.99
N GLY A 39 0.47 -4.42 5.98
CA GLY A 39 1.91 -4.33 5.77
C GLY A 39 2.35 -3.10 4.98
N VAL A 40 1.45 -2.15 4.77
CA VAL A 40 1.70 -0.95 3.98
C VAL A 40 0.80 0.17 4.49
N THR A 41 1.26 1.41 4.33
CA THR A 41 0.43 2.59 4.60
C THR A 41 0.61 3.56 3.44
N CYS A 42 -0.50 4.04 2.90
CA CYS A 42 -0.48 5.04 1.84
C CYS A 42 -0.21 6.42 2.43
N VAL A 43 0.69 7.16 1.81
CA VAL A 43 0.91 8.58 2.12
C VAL A 43 0.20 9.36 1.03
N MET A 44 -0.88 10.04 1.38
CA MET A 44 -1.76 10.64 0.39
C MET A 44 -2.39 11.92 0.91
N ALA A 45 -2.86 12.76 -0.02
CA ALA A 45 -3.60 13.96 0.31
C ALA A 45 -5.02 13.59 0.77
N GLU A 46 -5.72 14.55 1.36
CA GLU A 46 -7.10 14.34 1.81
C GLU A 46 -8.03 13.99 0.64
N ASP A 47 -7.73 14.49 -0.56
CA ASP A 47 -8.51 14.20 -1.75
C ASP A 47 -8.20 12.82 -2.37
N GLY A 48 -7.29 12.06 -1.77
CA GLY A 48 -6.92 10.73 -2.23
C GLY A 48 -5.73 10.65 -3.16
N THR A 49 -5.10 11.79 -3.49
CA THR A 49 -3.90 11.79 -4.36
C THR A 49 -2.76 11.08 -3.65
N LEU A 50 -2.21 10.06 -4.30
CA LEU A 50 -1.14 9.25 -3.74
C LEU A 50 0.22 9.92 -3.95
N PHE A 51 1.00 10.06 -2.88
CA PHE A 51 2.37 10.56 -2.95
C PHE A 51 3.40 9.45 -2.81
N GLY A 52 3.11 8.47 -1.98
CA GLY A 52 4.04 7.38 -1.73
C GLY A 52 3.44 6.34 -0.81
N VAL A 53 4.26 5.35 -0.44
CA VAL A 53 3.87 4.32 0.52
C VAL A 53 4.98 4.11 1.52
N ILE A 54 4.61 3.59 2.69
CA ILE A 54 5.55 3.11 3.70
C ILE A 54 5.19 1.66 3.95
N THR A 55 6.09 0.75 3.58
CA THR A 55 5.92 -0.68 3.82
C THR A 55 6.64 -1.08 5.10
N ASP A 56 6.41 -2.31 5.56
CA ASP A 56 7.16 -2.85 6.71
C ASP A 56 8.66 -2.81 6.43
N GLY A 57 9.06 -3.09 5.19
CA GLY A 57 10.47 -3.03 4.81
C GLY A 57 11.03 -1.61 4.87
N ASP A 58 10.25 -0.63 4.41
CA ASP A 58 10.63 0.78 4.50
C ASP A 58 10.80 1.18 5.96
N LEU A 59 9.87 0.77 6.81
CA LEU A 59 9.90 1.09 8.23
C LEU A 59 11.18 0.54 8.87
N ARG A 60 11.51 -0.73 8.61
CA ARG A 60 12.73 -1.34 9.15
C ARG A 60 13.98 -0.59 8.68
N ARG A 61 14.06 -0.20 7.40
CA ARG A 61 15.20 0.55 6.88
C ARG A 61 15.31 1.91 7.53
N MET A 62 14.19 2.60 7.73
CA MET A 62 14.18 3.92 8.34
C MET A 62 14.54 3.87 9.82
N MET A 63 14.12 2.81 10.51
CA MET A 63 14.52 2.60 11.90
C MET A 63 16.01 2.40 12.03
N ARG A 64 16.62 1.66 11.12
CA ARG A 64 18.08 1.48 11.11
C ARG A 64 18.80 2.77 10.78
N LYS A 65 18.27 3.55 9.84
CA LYS A 65 18.90 4.78 9.39
C LYS A 65 18.80 5.89 10.42
N HIS A 66 17.63 6.09 11.00
CA HIS A 66 17.35 7.22 11.88
C HIS A 66 17.40 6.87 13.37
N LYS A 67 17.34 5.57 13.69
CA LYS A 67 17.35 5.10 15.08
C LYS A 67 16.29 5.82 15.91
N GLU A 68 16.65 6.38 17.04
CA GLU A 68 15.71 7.04 17.94
C GLU A 68 15.03 8.25 17.31
N THR A 69 15.63 8.89 16.32
CA THR A 69 15.07 10.08 15.70
C THR A 69 13.94 9.77 14.73
N ILE A 70 13.62 8.45 14.50
CA ILE A 70 12.53 8.06 13.61
C ILE A 70 11.21 8.73 13.99
N PHE A 71 10.93 8.88 15.29
CA PHE A 71 9.68 9.46 15.77
C PHE A 71 9.59 10.96 15.54
N GLN A 72 10.69 11.61 15.18
CA GLN A 72 10.72 13.03 14.83
C GLN A 72 10.54 13.25 13.34
N ARG A 73 10.45 12.16 12.56
CA ARG A 73 10.29 12.21 11.12
C ARG A 73 8.83 12.17 10.73
N SER A 74 8.54 12.70 9.54
CA SER A 74 7.20 12.66 8.97
C SER A 74 7.07 11.50 7.99
N ALA A 75 5.82 11.17 7.64
CA ALA A 75 5.53 10.18 6.61
C ALA A 75 6.23 10.50 5.30
N ARG A 76 6.21 11.77 4.89
CA ARG A 76 6.87 12.21 3.65
C ARG A 76 8.36 11.90 3.65
N GLU A 77 9.02 12.08 4.79
CA GLU A 77 10.47 11.85 4.91
C GLU A 77 10.85 10.37 4.82
N CYS A 78 9.90 9.48 5.16
CA CYS A 78 10.18 8.04 5.24
C CYS A 78 9.55 7.22 4.13
N MET A 79 8.69 7.81 3.31
CA MET A 79 7.97 7.09 2.27
C MET A 79 8.87 6.75 1.07
N THR A 80 8.46 5.72 0.34
CA THR A 80 8.94 5.48 -1.01
C THR A 80 7.99 6.22 -1.94
N ALA A 81 8.50 7.18 -2.69
CA ALA A 81 7.72 7.98 -3.62
C ALA A 81 7.41 7.19 -4.89
N ASN A 82 6.32 7.57 -5.56
CA ASN A 82 5.92 6.99 -6.84
C ASN A 82 5.88 5.46 -6.80
N PRO A 83 5.08 4.89 -5.88
CA PRO A 83 5.02 3.43 -5.72
C PRO A 83 4.38 2.79 -6.94
N VAL A 84 4.64 1.49 -7.10
CA VAL A 84 3.98 0.69 -8.13
C VAL A 84 2.49 0.63 -7.80
N THR A 85 1.66 0.94 -8.78
CA THR A 85 0.20 0.88 -8.62
C THR A 85 -0.41 0.00 -9.70
N VAL A 86 -1.66 -0.39 -9.50
CA VAL A 86 -2.40 -1.19 -10.47
C VAL A 86 -3.80 -0.58 -10.62
N ASP A 87 -4.34 -0.69 -11.82
CA ASP A 87 -5.72 -0.26 -12.11
C ASP A 87 -6.68 -1.33 -11.62
N ARG A 88 -7.83 -0.92 -11.09
CA ARG A 88 -8.84 -1.84 -10.55
C ARG A 88 -9.36 -2.83 -11.59
N ARG A 89 -9.28 -2.49 -12.87
CA ARG A 89 -9.78 -3.33 -13.97
C ARG A 89 -8.78 -4.41 -14.39
N ARG A 90 -7.56 -4.36 -13.89
CA ARG A 90 -6.56 -5.38 -14.21
C ARG A 90 -6.98 -6.72 -13.61
N LEU A 91 -6.52 -7.80 -14.24
CA LEU A 91 -6.78 -9.14 -13.73
C LEU A 91 -5.99 -9.40 -12.44
N ALA A 92 -6.60 -10.15 -11.54
CA ALA A 92 -5.93 -10.55 -10.30
C ALA A 92 -4.63 -11.31 -10.57
N THR A 93 -4.61 -12.13 -11.63
CA THR A 93 -3.39 -12.85 -12.03
C THR A 93 -2.28 -11.91 -12.47
N GLU A 94 -2.62 -10.79 -13.09
CA GLU A 94 -1.63 -9.77 -13.47
C GLU A 94 -1.06 -9.09 -12.22
N ALA A 95 -1.91 -8.83 -11.22
CA ALA A 95 -1.46 -8.24 -9.96
C ALA A 95 -0.52 -9.20 -9.23
N LEU A 96 -0.84 -10.48 -9.22
CA LEU A 96 0.01 -11.50 -8.62
C LEU A 96 1.39 -11.53 -9.27
N ASN A 97 1.43 -11.54 -10.60
CA ASN A 97 2.69 -11.54 -11.34
C ASN A 97 3.52 -10.30 -11.02
N LEU A 98 2.86 -9.16 -10.91
CA LEU A 98 3.54 -7.91 -10.59
C LEU A 98 4.14 -7.94 -9.17
N MET A 99 3.40 -8.48 -8.22
CA MET A 99 3.91 -8.65 -6.86
C MET A 99 5.13 -9.57 -6.81
N GLU A 100 5.09 -10.69 -7.55
CA GLU A 100 6.20 -11.62 -7.62
C GLU A 100 7.42 -10.99 -8.29
N GLU A 101 7.20 -10.29 -9.40
CA GLU A 101 8.26 -9.63 -10.14
C GLU A 101 8.95 -8.55 -9.31
N ARG A 102 8.16 -7.76 -8.58
CA ARG A 102 8.67 -6.64 -7.77
C ARG A 102 9.02 -7.05 -6.35
N LYS A 103 8.75 -8.30 -5.96
CA LYS A 103 9.02 -8.83 -4.61
C LYS A 103 8.32 -8.00 -3.55
N ILE A 104 7.06 -7.68 -3.79
CA ILE A 104 6.21 -6.94 -2.86
C ILE A 104 4.97 -7.77 -2.56
N THR A 105 4.33 -7.49 -1.42
CA THR A 105 3.18 -8.26 -0.97
C THR A 105 1.88 -7.46 -0.99
N SER A 106 1.95 -6.19 -1.35
CA SER A 106 0.77 -5.32 -1.45
C SER A 106 0.94 -4.37 -2.62
N LEU A 107 -0.18 -4.03 -3.26
CA LEU A 107 -0.22 -3.04 -4.33
C LEU A 107 -1.31 -2.02 -4.03
N VAL A 108 -1.00 -0.76 -4.25
CA VAL A 108 -2.01 0.28 -4.23
C VAL A 108 -2.79 0.22 -5.53
N VAL A 109 -4.11 0.22 -5.40
CA VAL A 109 -5.01 0.31 -6.56
C VAL A 109 -5.35 1.79 -6.73
N ALA A 110 -4.99 2.34 -7.87
CA ALA A 110 -5.14 3.77 -8.13
C ALA A 110 -5.79 4.03 -9.48
N SER A 111 -6.52 5.15 -9.58
CA SER A 111 -7.11 5.60 -10.83
C SER A 111 -6.04 6.24 -11.72
N ARG A 112 -6.40 6.54 -12.97
CA ARG A 112 -5.49 7.24 -13.90
C ARG A 112 -5.06 8.59 -13.38
N SER A 113 -5.90 9.25 -12.59
CA SER A 113 -5.57 10.55 -12.01
C SER A 113 -4.72 10.44 -10.75
N GLY A 114 -4.32 9.23 -10.35
CA GLY A 114 -3.46 9.03 -9.19
C GLY A 114 -4.20 9.01 -7.85
N LYS A 115 -5.51 8.80 -7.88
CA LYS A 115 -6.31 8.70 -6.65
C LYS A 115 -6.34 7.26 -6.16
N VAL A 116 -6.13 7.08 -4.87
CA VAL A 116 -6.17 5.76 -4.24
C VAL A 116 -7.61 5.25 -4.22
N GLU A 117 -7.82 4.05 -4.74
CA GLU A 117 -9.12 3.39 -4.73
C GLU A 117 -9.15 2.20 -3.78
N GLY A 118 -7.99 1.61 -3.53
CA GLY A 118 -7.92 0.46 -2.64
C GLY A 118 -6.51 -0.07 -2.47
N ILE A 119 -6.41 -1.15 -1.73
CA ILE A 119 -5.17 -1.92 -1.53
C ILE A 119 -5.50 -3.37 -1.81
N ILE A 120 -4.64 -4.06 -2.56
CA ILE A 120 -4.74 -5.50 -2.71
C ILE A 120 -3.49 -6.15 -2.09
N HIS A 121 -3.71 -7.13 -1.23
CA HIS A 121 -2.66 -7.87 -0.54
C HIS A 121 -2.52 -9.26 -1.14
N LEU A 122 -1.32 -9.81 -1.08
CA LEU A 122 -1.04 -11.16 -1.60
C LEU A 122 -2.02 -12.21 -1.07
N HIS A 123 -2.38 -12.12 0.22
CA HIS A 123 -3.34 -13.06 0.82
C HIS A 123 -4.73 -12.97 0.20
N ASP A 124 -5.12 -11.81 -0.32
CA ASP A 124 -6.42 -11.67 -1.01
C ASP A 124 -6.46 -12.51 -2.27
N LEU A 125 -5.31 -12.62 -2.95
CA LEU A 125 -5.18 -13.40 -4.17
C LEU A 125 -5.19 -14.89 -3.87
N TRP A 126 -4.52 -15.30 -2.80
CA TRP A 126 -4.49 -16.71 -2.38
C TRP A 126 -5.87 -17.23 -2.00
N ARG A 127 -6.67 -16.39 -1.36
CA ARG A 127 -8.02 -16.79 -0.93
C ARG A 127 -8.97 -17.04 -2.09
N THR A 128 -8.63 -16.58 -3.28
CA THR A 128 -9.50 -16.78 -4.46
C THR A 128 -9.15 -18.03 -5.25
N GLU A 129 -8.19 -18.80 -4.79
CA GLU A 129 -7.75 -20.02 -5.45
C GLU A 129 -7.34 -19.78 -6.91
N LEU A 130 -6.52 -18.75 -7.13
CA LEU A 130 -6.01 -18.43 -8.47
C LEU A 130 -4.95 -19.41 -8.96
N PHE A 131 -4.53 -20.28 -8.08
CA PHE A 131 -3.48 -21.27 -8.38
C PHE A 131 -4.06 -22.63 -8.66
#